data_583807dc77be6b3588fd1a3d46687ceb
#
_entry.id   583807dc77be6b3588fd1a3d46687ceb
#
_cell.length_a   1.000
_cell.length_b   1.000
_cell.length_c   1.000
_cell.angle_alpha   90.00
_cell.angle_beta   90.00
_cell.angle_gamma   90.00
#
_symmetry.space_group_name_H-M   'P 1'
#
loop_
_entity.id
_entity.type
_entity.pdbx_description
1 polymer ?
#
loop_
_entity_poly.entity_id
_entity_poly.type
_entity_poly.pdbx_seq_one_letter_code
_entity_poly.pdbx_strand_id
1 'polypeptide(L)'
;MNIKFTVVGALCAIMCVTPAFGANLISPNDPAVINKDNQIQLKDSFIEEKVVQPVEDGTRMKDSLDKQKQQQEQEDKTRLEANLTYNPEFVLKKVTFQGNTKISTRQLNKLAEDIIGKDIHLEDVMELTIKVSRYYQKKGYITSYAYLPAQEIEDGNVLIVIKESKIVSKEVEGNKWERVWYFNNVATYGLAKDKVFNARDLQGAMKNMNNSPHMRVSAAISKNEEHDTEIKLHVQDRLTLTLNLAWDDYGRNYTGRQRFTSVLGFENFLGFGDKIYGGSILSKDSTGAVAGYSIPISKWGTRLAFDYSYSDVTLGGPYRSLGITGNASSYSLRITQPIRSTATQDIAAYVSFDAINSTSKSKLFRENLSDYKLRVLRTGINSMFDDSK
;
A
#
# COMPACT_ATOMS: atom_id res chain seq x y z
N MET A 1 -23.30 1.08 -14.92
CA MET A 1 -23.08 -0.36 -14.80
C MET A 1 -21.57 -0.55 -14.92
N ASN A 2 -20.87 -0.53 -13.78
CA ASN A 2 -19.41 -0.51 -13.73
C ASN A 2 -18.90 -1.94 -13.74
N ILE A 3 -18.25 -2.34 -14.82
CA ILE A 3 -17.61 -3.65 -14.96
C ILE A 3 -16.19 -3.49 -14.39
N LYS A 4 -15.92 -4.08 -13.23
CA LYS A 4 -14.58 -4.19 -12.65
C LYS A 4 -13.86 -5.34 -13.36
N PHE A 5 -12.88 -5.02 -14.19
CA PHE A 5 -11.94 -6.02 -14.69
C PHE A 5 -10.81 -6.20 -13.69
N THR A 6 -10.84 -7.28 -12.95
CA THR A 6 -9.67 -7.75 -12.20
C THR A 6 -8.86 -8.64 -13.14
N VAL A 7 -7.81 -8.08 -13.75
CA VAL A 7 -6.85 -8.88 -14.52
C VAL A 7 -5.88 -9.48 -13.51
N VAL A 8 -6.16 -10.71 -13.08
CA VAL A 8 -5.21 -11.55 -12.38
C VAL A 8 -4.25 -12.12 -13.42
N GLY A 9 -3.28 -11.31 -13.83
CA GLY A 9 -2.17 -11.76 -14.67
C GLY A 9 -1.19 -12.56 -13.82
N ALA A 10 -1.45 -13.86 -13.64
CA ALA A 10 -0.45 -14.79 -13.13
C ALA A 10 0.55 -15.08 -14.25
N LEU A 11 1.58 -14.23 -14.41
CA LEU A 11 2.80 -14.62 -15.11
C LEU A 11 3.58 -15.57 -14.19
N CYS A 12 3.18 -16.84 -14.15
CA CYS A 12 3.97 -17.92 -13.62
C CYS A 12 5.17 -18.15 -14.55
N ALA A 13 6.29 -17.50 -14.27
CA ALA A 13 7.58 -18.03 -14.70
C ALA A 13 7.87 -19.28 -13.86
N ILE A 14 7.34 -20.41 -14.32
CA ILE A 14 7.67 -21.74 -13.78
C ILE A 14 9.08 -22.05 -14.25
N MET A 15 10.09 -21.78 -13.41
CA MET A 15 11.30 -22.60 -13.48
C MET A 15 10.99 -23.93 -12.82
N CYS A 16 10.31 -24.80 -13.56
CA CYS A 16 10.25 -26.22 -13.26
C CYS A 16 11.62 -26.82 -13.62
N VAL A 17 12.45 -27.02 -12.62
CA VAL A 17 13.40 -28.12 -12.69
C VAL A 17 12.54 -29.38 -12.48
N THR A 18 12.06 -29.93 -13.57
CA THR A 18 11.43 -31.26 -13.57
C THR A 18 12.54 -32.31 -13.57
N PRO A 19 12.67 -33.15 -12.53
CA PRO A 19 13.12 -34.47 -12.80
C PRO A 19 11.99 -35.18 -13.54
N ALA A 20 12.27 -35.67 -14.74
CA ALA A 20 11.37 -36.50 -15.52
C ALA A 20 11.05 -37.78 -14.72
N PHE A 21 9.93 -37.77 -14.04
CA PHE A 21 9.29 -39.00 -13.55
C PHE A 21 7.77 -38.85 -13.72
N GLY A 22 7.20 -39.85 -14.33
CA GLY A 22 5.84 -40.10 -14.75
C GLY A 22 4.75 -39.19 -14.19
N ALA A 23 3.95 -38.67 -15.10
CA ALA A 23 2.71 -37.97 -14.79
C ALA A 23 1.74 -38.94 -14.06
N ASN A 24 1.94 -39.14 -12.77
CA ASN A 24 0.87 -39.57 -11.89
C ASN A 24 -0.02 -38.35 -11.70
N LEU A 25 -1.09 -38.32 -12.46
CA LEU A 25 -2.23 -37.42 -12.27
C LEU A 25 -2.57 -37.42 -10.78
N ILE A 26 -2.25 -36.32 -10.10
CA ILE A 26 -2.68 -36.09 -8.72
C ILE A 26 -4.20 -36.22 -8.76
N SER A 27 -4.72 -37.25 -8.10
CA SER A 27 -6.18 -37.49 -8.09
C SER A 27 -6.88 -36.25 -7.52
N PRO A 28 -7.99 -35.79 -8.14
CA PRO A 28 -8.80 -34.70 -7.55
C PRO A 28 -9.27 -35.01 -6.13
N ASN A 29 -9.16 -36.26 -5.70
CA ASN A 29 -9.56 -36.77 -4.39
C ASN A 29 -8.37 -36.85 -3.41
N ASP A 30 -7.18 -36.40 -3.81
CA ASP A 30 -6.04 -36.36 -2.90
C ASP A 30 -6.31 -35.37 -1.76
N PRO A 31 -6.04 -35.75 -0.49
CA PRO A 31 -6.20 -34.88 0.66
C PRO A 31 -5.47 -33.53 0.53
N ALA A 32 -4.35 -33.48 -0.19
CA ALA A 32 -3.65 -32.22 -0.43
C ALA A 32 -4.41 -31.30 -1.38
N VAL A 33 -5.12 -31.85 -2.38
CA VAL A 33 -5.97 -31.06 -3.28
C VAL A 33 -7.19 -30.54 -2.53
N ILE A 34 -7.82 -31.39 -1.72
CA ILE A 34 -8.95 -30.98 -0.86
C ILE A 34 -8.51 -29.92 0.15
N ASN A 35 -7.34 -30.07 0.75
CA ASN A 35 -6.77 -29.09 1.65
C ASN A 35 -6.52 -27.75 0.97
N LYS A 36 -6.00 -27.77 -0.26
CA LYS A 36 -5.77 -26.54 -1.05
C LYS A 36 -7.09 -25.85 -1.38
N ASP A 37 -8.11 -26.60 -1.76
CA ASP A 37 -9.43 -26.03 -2.04
C ASP A 37 -10.04 -25.40 -0.78
N ASN A 38 -9.93 -26.05 0.38
CA ASN A 38 -10.35 -25.54 1.67
C ASN A 38 -9.58 -24.27 2.07
N GLN A 39 -8.26 -24.22 1.85
CA GLN A 39 -7.44 -23.04 2.10
C GLN A 39 -7.84 -21.85 1.23
N ILE A 40 -8.08 -22.08 -0.06
CA ILE A 40 -8.50 -21.03 -1.00
C ILE A 40 -9.82 -20.46 -0.52
N GLN A 41 -10.81 -21.28 -0.21
CA GLN A 41 -12.11 -20.82 0.27
C GLN A 41 -12.05 -20.03 1.58
N LEU A 42 -11.25 -20.51 2.54
CA LEU A 42 -11.07 -19.78 3.80
C LEU A 42 -10.35 -18.44 3.61
N LYS A 43 -9.36 -18.39 2.72
CA LYS A 43 -8.69 -17.13 2.35
C LYS A 43 -9.62 -16.21 1.59
N ASP A 44 -10.39 -16.71 0.64
CA ASP A 44 -11.31 -15.91 -0.17
C ASP A 44 -12.45 -15.34 0.69
N SER A 45 -13.01 -16.11 1.63
CA SER A 45 -14.01 -15.60 2.58
C SER A 45 -13.47 -14.51 3.51
N PHE A 46 -12.15 -14.45 3.73
CA PHE A 46 -11.49 -13.39 4.49
C PHE A 46 -11.13 -12.17 3.61
N ILE A 47 -10.94 -12.38 2.30
CA ILE A 47 -10.51 -11.34 1.34
C ILE A 47 -11.73 -10.64 0.72
N GLU A 48 -12.88 -11.30 0.55
CA GLU A 48 -14.04 -10.72 -0.15
C GLU A 48 -14.69 -9.53 0.55
N GLU A 49 -14.39 -9.26 1.81
CA GLU A 49 -14.94 -8.12 2.55
C GLU A 49 -14.15 -6.80 2.38
N LYS A 50 -13.33 -6.67 1.33
CA LYS A 50 -12.94 -5.35 0.85
C LYS A 50 -14.08 -4.72 0.04
N VAL A 51 -15.19 -4.44 0.69
CA VAL A 51 -16.12 -3.43 0.19
C VAL A 51 -15.36 -2.11 0.22
N VAL A 52 -14.90 -1.71 -0.96
CA VAL A 52 -14.37 -0.37 -1.19
C VAL A 52 -15.50 0.60 -0.88
N GLN A 53 -15.55 1.09 0.37
CA GLN A 53 -16.39 2.24 0.67
C GLN A 53 -15.82 3.43 -0.12
N PRO A 54 -16.66 4.23 -0.76
CA PRO A 54 -16.20 5.39 -1.52
C PRO A 54 -15.39 6.30 -0.60
N VAL A 55 -14.27 6.77 -1.11
CA VAL A 55 -13.33 7.64 -0.40
C VAL A 55 -13.96 9.03 -0.25
N GLU A 56 -14.81 9.22 0.74
CA GLU A 56 -15.25 10.56 1.17
C GLU A 56 -14.08 11.39 1.73
N ASP A 57 -13.07 10.74 2.27
CA ASP A 57 -11.89 11.40 2.86
C ASP A 57 -10.93 12.00 1.83
N GLY A 58 -10.93 11.54 0.59
CA GLY A 58 -10.16 12.15 -0.50
C GLY A 58 -10.62 13.59 -0.81
N THR A 59 -11.89 13.88 -0.59
CA THR A 59 -12.48 15.19 -0.79
C THR A 59 -12.00 16.18 0.28
N ARG A 60 -11.99 15.79 1.56
CA ARG A 60 -11.52 16.64 2.66
C ARG A 60 -10.05 17.00 2.58
N MET A 61 -9.22 16.07 2.14
CA MET A 61 -7.80 16.34 1.93
C MET A 61 -7.60 17.26 0.71
N LYS A 62 -8.38 17.08 -0.35
CA LYS A 62 -8.37 17.96 -1.52
C LYS A 62 -8.79 19.36 -1.14
N ASP A 63 -9.85 19.51 -0.34
CA ASP A 63 -10.34 20.80 0.14
C ASP A 63 -9.33 21.53 1.04
N SER A 64 -8.60 20.81 1.90
CA SER A 64 -7.55 21.40 2.74
C SER A 64 -6.34 21.84 1.90
N LEU A 65 -5.96 21.06 0.88
CA LEU A 65 -4.91 21.43 -0.06
C LEU A 65 -5.30 22.61 -0.95
N ASP A 66 -6.56 22.66 -1.38
CA ASP A 66 -7.07 23.77 -2.20
C ASP A 66 -7.21 25.06 -1.39
N LYS A 67 -7.58 25.00 -0.10
CA LYS A 67 -7.55 26.16 0.82
C LYS A 67 -6.12 26.67 1.04
N GLN A 68 -5.13 25.78 1.23
CA GLN A 68 -3.74 26.19 1.34
C GLN A 68 -3.21 26.83 0.06
N LYS A 69 -3.61 26.35 -1.12
CA LYS A 69 -3.26 26.96 -2.40
C LYS A 69 -3.85 28.36 -2.52
N GLN A 70 -5.11 28.55 -2.14
CA GLN A 70 -5.78 29.86 -2.17
C GLN A 70 -5.11 30.86 -1.20
N GLN A 71 -4.75 30.42 0.01
CA GLN A 71 -4.05 31.25 0.95
C GLN A 71 -2.67 31.68 0.41
N GLN A 72 -1.94 30.75 -0.21
CA GLN A 72 -0.64 31.03 -0.77
C GLN A 72 -0.71 31.93 -2.01
N GLU A 73 -1.72 31.79 -2.85
CA GLU A 73 -2.00 32.71 -3.96
C GLU A 73 -2.30 34.14 -3.47
N GLN A 74 -2.96 34.26 -2.33
CA GLN A 74 -3.28 35.56 -1.72
C GLN A 74 -2.04 36.18 -1.08
N GLU A 75 -1.20 35.40 -0.39
CA GLU A 75 0.09 35.84 0.14
C GLU A 75 1.04 36.27 -0.97
N ASP A 76 1.10 35.56 -2.07
CA ASP A 76 1.93 35.89 -3.24
C ASP A 76 1.48 37.19 -3.89
N LYS A 77 0.17 37.44 -4.01
CA LYS A 77 -0.38 38.73 -4.51
C LYS A 77 -0.04 39.88 -3.57
N THR A 78 -0.23 39.70 -2.27
CA THR A 78 0.08 40.73 -1.27
C THR A 78 1.56 41.09 -1.25
N ARG A 79 2.46 40.12 -1.48
CA ARG A 79 3.90 40.37 -1.60
C ARG A 79 4.26 41.14 -2.87
N LEU A 80 3.61 40.86 -4.00
CA LEU A 80 3.77 41.63 -5.24
C LEU A 80 3.33 43.08 -5.03
N GLU A 81 2.14 43.30 -4.48
CA GLU A 81 1.60 44.64 -4.26
C GLU A 81 2.41 45.49 -3.26
N ALA A 82 3.01 44.88 -2.23
CA ALA A 82 3.80 45.59 -1.21
C ALA A 82 5.16 46.11 -1.74
N ASN A 83 5.69 45.53 -2.83
CA ASN A 83 7.01 45.87 -3.37
C ASN A 83 6.97 46.77 -4.62
N LEU A 84 5.82 47.22 -5.06
CA LEU A 84 5.63 48.02 -6.29
C LEU A 84 6.20 49.47 -6.18
N THR A 85 6.71 49.92 -5.03
CA THR A 85 7.22 51.29 -4.85
C THR A 85 8.60 51.50 -5.52
N TYR A 86 9.36 50.44 -5.82
CA TYR A 86 10.65 50.49 -6.48
C TYR A 86 10.76 49.38 -7.49
N ASN A 87 10.59 49.70 -8.79
CA ASN A 87 10.59 48.74 -9.90
C ASN A 87 11.64 49.13 -10.96
N PRO A 88 12.95 48.97 -10.68
CA PRO A 88 14.01 49.31 -11.61
C PRO A 88 14.00 48.45 -12.86
N GLU A 89 14.31 49.05 -14.00
CA GLU A 89 14.50 48.38 -15.28
C GLU A 89 16.00 48.00 -15.45
N PHE A 90 16.25 46.78 -15.94
CA PHE A 90 17.61 46.30 -16.21
C PHE A 90 17.58 45.15 -17.22
N VAL A 91 18.73 44.91 -17.90
CA VAL A 91 18.91 43.78 -18.81
C VAL A 91 19.23 42.53 -18.00
N LEU A 92 18.36 41.51 -18.04
CA LEU A 92 18.61 40.24 -17.37
C LEU A 92 19.56 39.37 -18.19
N LYS A 93 20.79 39.17 -17.76
CA LYS A 93 21.77 38.32 -18.46
C LYS A 93 21.73 36.87 -17.98
N LYS A 94 21.52 36.64 -16.68
CA LYS A 94 21.58 35.31 -16.09
C LYS A 94 20.73 35.20 -14.83
N VAL A 95 20.07 34.04 -14.70
CA VAL A 95 19.41 33.64 -13.45
C VAL A 95 20.18 32.47 -12.82
N THR A 96 20.51 32.59 -11.56
CA THR A 96 21.13 31.52 -10.78
C THR A 96 20.13 30.99 -9.74
N PHE A 97 19.94 29.67 -9.69
CA PHE A 97 19.06 29.03 -8.71
C PHE A 97 19.92 28.38 -7.61
N GLN A 98 19.55 28.60 -6.35
CA GLN A 98 20.21 28.02 -5.20
C GLN A 98 19.19 27.29 -4.30
N GLY A 99 19.57 26.14 -3.72
CA GLY A 99 18.73 25.40 -2.79
C GLY A 99 17.84 24.31 -3.47
N ASN A 100 17.86 24.20 -4.79
CA ASN A 100 17.11 23.20 -5.54
C ASN A 100 17.81 21.84 -5.55
N THR A 101 17.30 20.88 -4.79
CA THR A 101 17.80 19.49 -4.79
C THR A 101 16.81 18.50 -5.47
N LYS A 102 15.53 18.85 -5.51
CA LYS A 102 14.46 17.99 -6.07
C LYS A 102 14.15 18.26 -7.52
N ILE A 103 14.38 19.48 -7.97
CA ILE A 103 14.17 19.89 -9.36
C ILE A 103 15.51 20.36 -9.92
N SER A 104 15.90 19.82 -11.06
CA SER A 104 17.20 20.16 -11.66
C SER A 104 17.23 21.62 -12.14
N THR A 105 18.39 22.26 -12.01
CA THR A 105 18.62 23.63 -12.51
C THR A 105 18.28 23.78 -13.99
N ARG A 106 18.50 22.72 -14.79
CA ARG A 106 18.13 22.72 -16.22
C ARG A 106 16.61 22.90 -16.43
N GLN A 107 15.78 22.28 -15.55
CA GLN A 107 14.31 22.43 -15.64
C GLN A 107 13.86 23.82 -15.18
N LEU A 108 14.54 24.40 -14.21
CA LEU A 108 14.26 25.76 -13.72
C LEU A 108 14.68 26.80 -14.75
N ASN A 109 15.84 26.65 -15.38
CA ASN A 109 16.31 27.56 -16.42
C ASN A 109 15.32 27.67 -17.60
N LYS A 110 14.63 26.56 -17.95
CA LYS A 110 13.57 26.61 -18.98
C LYS A 110 12.40 27.52 -18.63
N LEU A 111 12.16 27.77 -17.33
CA LEU A 111 11.11 28.69 -16.90
C LEU A 111 11.54 30.17 -17.04
N ALA A 112 12.83 30.43 -17.11
CA ALA A 112 13.43 31.77 -17.25
C ALA A 112 13.81 32.12 -18.70
N GLU A 113 13.78 31.13 -19.63
CA GLU A 113 14.22 31.32 -21.05
C GLU A 113 13.53 32.51 -21.73
N ASP A 114 12.27 32.77 -21.39
CA ASP A 114 11.47 33.81 -22.03
C ASP A 114 11.90 35.24 -21.68
N ILE A 115 12.63 35.44 -20.56
CA ILE A 115 13.01 36.76 -20.03
C ILE A 115 14.51 37.02 -20.05
N ILE A 116 15.34 35.99 -20.26
CA ILE A 116 16.80 36.16 -20.36
C ILE A 116 17.16 36.91 -21.64
N GLY A 117 18.04 37.90 -21.54
CA GLY A 117 18.51 38.74 -22.61
C GLY A 117 17.57 39.90 -22.98
N LYS A 118 16.54 40.15 -22.20
CA LYS A 118 15.57 41.23 -22.41
C LYS A 118 15.73 42.32 -21.36
N ASP A 119 15.30 43.51 -21.68
CA ASP A 119 15.05 44.58 -20.73
C ASP A 119 13.81 44.21 -19.93
N ILE A 120 13.94 44.07 -18.65
CA ILE A 120 12.90 43.63 -17.73
C ILE A 120 12.84 44.50 -16.48
N HIS A 121 11.72 44.45 -15.79
CA HIS A 121 11.53 45.08 -14.50
C HIS A 121 11.76 44.07 -13.37
N LEU A 122 12.01 44.56 -12.16
CA LEU A 122 12.11 43.72 -10.96
C LEU A 122 10.86 42.84 -10.76
N GLU A 123 9.70 43.35 -11.14
CA GLU A 123 8.42 42.66 -11.13
C GLU A 123 8.44 41.35 -11.95
N ASP A 124 9.07 41.35 -13.15
CA ASP A 124 9.20 40.18 -13.99
C ASP A 124 10.01 39.06 -13.29
N VAL A 125 11.04 39.43 -12.51
CA VAL A 125 11.83 38.49 -11.70
C VAL A 125 10.98 37.91 -10.55
N MET A 126 10.13 38.76 -9.94
CA MET A 126 9.21 38.30 -8.89
C MET A 126 8.15 37.36 -9.46
N GLU A 127 7.62 37.62 -10.65
CA GLU A 127 6.73 36.69 -11.36
C GLU A 127 7.43 35.36 -11.67
N LEU A 128 8.72 35.40 -12.06
CA LEU A 128 9.51 34.19 -12.23
C LEU A 128 9.61 33.38 -10.94
N THR A 129 9.81 34.01 -9.77
CA THR A 129 9.85 33.28 -8.49
C THR A 129 8.53 32.60 -8.19
N ILE A 130 7.41 33.27 -8.50
CA ILE A 130 6.05 32.68 -8.37
C ILE A 130 5.90 31.52 -9.36
N LYS A 131 6.33 31.67 -10.62
CA LYS A 131 6.29 30.62 -11.65
C LYS A 131 7.10 29.38 -11.20
N VAL A 132 8.27 29.58 -10.59
CA VAL A 132 9.11 28.53 -10.02
C VAL A 132 8.40 27.84 -8.84
N SER A 133 7.84 28.61 -7.91
CA SER A 133 7.08 28.07 -6.76
C SER A 133 5.89 27.23 -7.20
N ARG A 134 5.11 27.71 -8.18
CA ARG A 134 4.01 26.95 -8.78
C ARG A 134 4.47 25.67 -9.49
N TYR A 135 5.68 25.70 -10.08
CA TYR A 135 6.26 24.49 -10.67
C TYR A 135 6.60 23.44 -9.62
N TYR A 136 7.16 23.84 -8.46
CA TYR A 136 7.37 22.96 -7.31
C TYR A 136 6.05 22.36 -6.80
N GLN A 137 5.01 23.18 -6.67
CA GLN A 137 3.67 22.73 -6.24
C GLN A 137 3.08 21.69 -7.20
N LYS A 138 3.17 21.90 -8.52
CA LYS A 138 2.71 20.94 -9.54
C LYS A 138 3.45 19.58 -9.44
N LYS A 139 4.70 19.59 -8.95
CA LYS A 139 5.47 18.37 -8.71
C LYS A 139 5.17 17.72 -7.36
N GLY A 140 4.30 18.32 -6.54
CA GLY A 140 3.87 17.83 -5.23
C GLY A 140 4.59 18.46 -4.03
N TYR A 141 5.56 19.35 -4.24
CA TYR A 141 6.31 20.05 -3.19
C TYR A 141 5.56 21.32 -2.74
N ILE A 142 4.37 21.13 -2.18
CA ILE A 142 3.40 22.23 -1.93
C ILE A 142 3.83 23.20 -0.85
N THR A 143 4.76 22.82 0.05
CA THR A 143 5.30 23.68 1.12
C THR A 143 6.59 24.38 0.73
N SER A 144 7.22 23.95 -0.37
CA SER A 144 8.45 24.54 -0.92
C SER A 144 8.12 25.75 -1.80
N TYR A 145 8.98 26.75 -1.76
CA TYR A 145 8.79 27.99 -2.53
C TYR A 145 10.13 28.61 -2.94
N ALA A 146 10.08 29.45 -3.96
CA ALA A 146 11.18 30.29 -4.37
C ALA A 146 10.98 31.72 -3.87
N TYR A 147 12.07 32.40 -3.60
CA TYR A 147 12.05 33.81 -3.23
C TYR A 147 13.29 34.55 -3.75
N LEU A 148 13.14 35.84 -3.89
CA LEU A 148 14.23 36.75 -4.26
C LEU A 148 14.87 37.29 -2.95
N PRO A 149 16.12 36.92 -2.62
CA PRO A 149 16.79 37.48 -1.47
C PRO A 149 17.14 38.95 -1.72
N ALA A 150 17.38 39.72 -0.65
CA ALA A 150 17.94 41.03 -0.79
C ALA A 150 19.33 40.89 -1.43
N GLN A 151 19.53 41.53 -2.60
CA GLN A 151 20.77 41.46 -3.38
C GLN A 151 20.94 42.73 -4.23
N GLU A 152 22.17 43.04 -4.56
CA GLU A 152 22.49 44.01 -5.60
C GLU A 152 22.53 43.28 -6.93
N ILE A 153 21.84 43.83 -7.94
CA ILE A 153 21.81 43.25 -9.28
C ILE A 153 22.97 43.83 -10.07
N GLU A 154 24.11 43.15 -10.02
CA GLU A 154 25.28 43.53 -10.77
C GLU A 154 25.31 42.81 -12.11
N ASP A 155 25.60 43.55 -13.19
CA ASP A 155 25.69 43.01 -14.56
C ASP A 155 24.49 42.19 -15.04
N GLY A 156 23.29 42.41 -14.51
CA GLY A 156 22.10 41.69 -14.89
C GLY A 156 22.05 40.21 -14.44
N ASN A 157 22.82 39.88 -13.39
CA ASN A 157 22.81 38.57 -12.76
C ASN A 157 21.86 38.58 -11.56
N VAL A 158 20.90 37.66 -11.54
CA VAL A 158 19.89 37.53 -10.47
C VAL A 158 20.00 36.15 -9.80
N LEU A 159 20.04 36.17 -8.47
CA LEU A 159 19.97 34.97 -7.65
C LEU A 159 18.53 34.73 -7.18
N ILE A 160 17.98 33.56 -7.45
CA ILE A 160 16.70 33.08 -6.89
C ILE A 160 17.02 31.96 -5.91
N VAL A 161 16.57 32.08 -4.68
CA VAL A 161 16.74 31.05 -3.65
C VAL A 161 15.48 30.24 -3.53
N ILE A 162 15.64 28.91 -3.44
CA ILE A 162 14.56 27.96 -3.29
C ILE A 162 14.66 27.35 -1.89
N LYS A 163 13.64 27.57 -1.07
CA LYS A 163 13.46 26.87 0.20
C LYS A 163 12.71 25.57 -0.06
N GLU A 164 13.42 24.45 -0.13
CA GLU A 164 12.82 23.12 -0.14
C GLU A 164 12.47 22.73 1.30
N SER A 165 11.21 22.87 1.66
CA SER A 165 10.69 22.66 3.01
C SER A 165 10.82 21.19 3.44
N LYS A 166 11.49 20.93 4.56
CA LYS A 166 11.73 19.58 5.10
C LYS A 166 10.69 19.25 6.17
N ILE A 167 10.48 17.96 6.40
CA ILE A 167 9.63 17.48 7.48
C ILE A 167 10.43 17.54 8.78
N VAL A 168 10.01 18.37 9.73
CA VAL A 168 10.67 18.54 11.04
C VAL A 168 9.99 17.76 12.13
N SER A 169 8.66 17.67 12.10
CA SER A 169 7.89 16.94 13.09
C SER A 169 6.73 16.15 12.47
N LYS A 170 6.40 15.06 13.12
CA LYS A 170 5.18 14.29 12.90
C LYS A 170 4.54 14.00 14.24
N GLU A 171 3.35 14.51 14.45
CA GLU A 171 2.54 14.26 15.63
C GLU A 171 1.39 13.34 15.29
N VAL A 172 1.03 12.46 16.22
CA VAL A 172 -0.09 11.52 16.10
C VAL A 172 -1.01 11.72 17.28
N GLU A 173 -2.28 11.99 17.00
CA GLU A 173 -3.30 12.21 18.01
C GLU A 173 -4.51 11.32 17.78
N GLY A 174 -5.20 10.95 18.87
CA GLY A 174 -6.48 10.24 18.84
C GLY A 174 -6.38 8.73 18.67
N ASN A 175 -5.17 8.19 18.45
CA ASN A 175 -4.96 6.75 18.42
C ASN A 175 -5.25 6.11 19.79
N LYS A 176 -6.00 5.01 19.80
CA LYS A 176 -6.37 4.25 21.02
C LYS A 176 -5.80 2.83 21.02
N TRP A 177 -5.83 2.17 19.88
CA TRP A 177 -5.41 0.78 19.69
C TRP A 177 -4.09 0.67 18.94
N GLU A 178 -3.92 1.49 17.91
CA GLU A 178 -2.70 1.54 17.10
C GLU A 178 -1.57 2.22 17.89
N ARG A 179 -0.38 1.66 17.85
CA ARG A 179 0.79 2.23 18.52
C ARG A 179 1.39 3.35 17.68
N VAL A 180 1.83 4.42 18.32
CA VAL A 180 2.54 5.55 17.69
C VAL A 180 3.76 5.08 16.89
N TRP A 181 4.41 4.00 17.34
CA TRP A 181 5.52 3.36 16.62
C TRP A 181 5.14 2.96 15.19
N TYR A 182 3.94 2.40 14.98
CA TYR A 182 3.45 2.02 13.66
C TYR A 182 3.36 3.23 12.72
N PHE A 183 2.79 4.33 13.18
CA PHE A 183 2.70 5.55 12.38
C PHE A 183 4.08 6.09 12.03
N ASN A 184 4.99 6.14 13.00
CA ASN A 184 6.31 6.73 12.78
C ASN A 184 7.22 5.88 11.88
N ASN A 185 7.11 4.56 11.92
CA ASN A 185 8.06 3.66 11.27
C ASN A 185 7.48 2.91 10.06
N VAL A 186 6.16 2.77 9.96
CA VAL A 186 5.53 1.95 8.93
C VAL A 186 4.55 2.75 8.09
N ALA A 187 3.52 3.31 8.71
CA ALA A 187 2.41 3.91 7.99
C ALA A 187 2.78 5.16 7.19
N THR A 188 3.74 5.94 7.68
CA THR A 188 4.19 7.18 7.04
C THR A 188 5.52 7.00 6.32
N TYR A 189 5.72 5.87 5.67
CA TYR A 189 6.84 5.68 4.76
C TYR A 189 6.84 6.78 3.68
N GLY A 190 7.99 7.33 3.41
CA GLY A 190 8.12 8.48 2.51
C GLY A 190 8.10 9.83 3.24
N LEU A 191 7.58 9.90 4.47
CA LEU A 191 7.53 11.10 5.32
C LEU A 191 8.58 11.04 6.44
N ALA A 192 9.81 10.67 6.10
CA ALA A 192 10.89 10.63 7.07
C ALA A 192 11.29 12.06 7.49
N LYS A 193 11.72 12.19 8.74
CA LYS A 193 12.31 13.45 9.24
C LYS A 193 13.46 13.88 8.34
N ASP A 194 13.63 15.19 8.16
CA ASP A 194 14.65 15.86 7.32
C ASP A 194 14.50 15.60 5.80
N LYS A 195 13.49 14.85 5.37
CA LYS A 195 13.15 14.71 3.96
C LYS A 195 12.33 15.90 3.47
N VAL A 196 12.61 16.38 2.26
CA VAL A 196 11.77 17.40 1.63
C VAL A 196 10.35 16.87 1.48
N PHE A 197 9.38 17.63 1.96
CA PHE A 197 7.97 17.22 1.97
C PHE A 197 7.42 17.14 0.54
N ASN A 198 6.70 16.04 0.27
CA ASN A 198 5.95 15.86 -0.96
C ASN A 198 4.52 15.38 -0.64
N ALA A 199 3.53 16.11 -1.11
CA ALA A 199 2.12 15.82 -0.88
C ALA A 199 1.69 14.46 -1.44
N ARG A 200 2.34 13.95 -2.50
CA ARG A 200 2.05 12.62 -3.05
C ARG A 200 2.44 11.49 -2.10
N ASP A 201 3.54 11.67 -1.36
CA ASP A 201 3.96 10.69 -0.35
C ASP A 201 2.96 10.66 0.81
N LEU A 202 2.45 11.84 1.23
CA LEU A 202 1.40 11.92 2.25
C LEU A 202 0.09 11.29 1.75
N GLN A 203 -0.33 11.58 0.52
CA GLN A 203 -1.52 10.97 -0.08
C GLN A 203 -1.43 9.45 -0.15
N GLY A 204 -0.25 8.91 -0.51
CA GLY A 204 -0.01 7.47 -0.51
C GLY A 204 -0.11 6.85 0.88
N ALA A 205 0.49 7.50 1.89
CA ALA A 205 0.41 7.06 3.28
C ALA A 205 -1.05 7.11 3.80
N MET A 206 -1.77 8.20 3.53
CA MET A 206 -3.17 8.36 3.91
C MET A 206 -4.07 7.31 3.25
N LYS A 207 -3.88 7.05 1.95
CA LYS A 207 -4.61 5.99 1.24
C LYS A 207 -4.39 4.64 1.91
N ASN A 208 -3.13 4.29 2.20
CA ASN A 208 -2.81 2.99 2.80
C ASN A 208 -3.42 2.83 4.20
N MET A 209 -3.40 3.89 5.02
CA MET A 209 -4.01 3.87 6.34
C MET A 209 -5.54 3.78 6.25
N ASN A 210 -6.18 4.57 5.40
CA ASN A 210 -7.64 4.63 5.26
C ASN A 210 -8.23 3.43 4.50
N ASN A 211 -7.41 2.66 3.79
CA ASN A 211 -7.84 1.37 3.22
C ASN A 211 -8.02 0.29 4.29
N SER A 212 -7.57 0.52 5.50
CA SER A 212 -7.78 -0.42 6.61
C SER A 212 -9.14 -0.19 7.25
N PRO A 213 -9.96 -1.23 7.46
CA PRO A 213 -11.32 -1.07 8.01
C PRO A 213 -11.32 -0.63 9.47
N HIS A 214 -10.22 -0.82 10.19
CA HIS A 214 -10.08 -0.48 11.60
C HIS A 214 -9.61 0.95 11.85
N MET A 215 -9.27 1.72 10.81
CA MET A 215 -8.61 3.02 10.97
C MET A 215 -9.18 4.07 10.01
N ARG A 216 -9.27 5.30 10.52
CA ARG A 216 -9.50 6.51 9.72
C ARG A 216 -8.50 7.56 10.17
N VAL A 217 -7.77 8.11 9.22
CA VAL A 217 -6.73 9.10 9.48
C VAL A 217 -6.96 10.32 8.62
N SER A 218 -6.90 11.49 9.22
CA SER A 218 -6.79 12.78 8.53
C SER A 218 -5.45 13.43 8.87
N ALA A 219 -4.96 14.29 7.99
CA ALA A 219 -3.68 14.95 8.17
C ALA A 219 -3.85 16.46 8.07
N ALA A 220 -3.29 17.20 9.01
CA ALA A 220 -3.08 18.63 8.93
C ALA A 220 -1.59 18.90 8.64
N ILE A 221 -1.33 19.91 7.83
CA ILE A 221 0.00 20.34 7.45
C ILE A 221 0.15 21.78 7.91
N SER A 222 1.21 22.08 8.65
CA SER A 222 1.59 23.42 9.07
C SER A 222 3.05 23.71 8.70
N LYS A 223 3.44 24.96 8.77
CA LYS A 223 4.83 25.41 8.66
C LYS A 223 5.26 25.98 10.00
N ASN A 224 6.47 25.67 10.42
CA ASN A 224 7.10 26.30 11.57
C ASN A 224 7.67 27.68 11.20
N GLU A 225 8.31 28.35 12.15
CA GLU A 225 8.95 29.67 11.94
C GLU A 225 10.06 29.64 10.88
N GLU A 226 10.73 28.50 10.69
CA GLU A 226 11.77 28.30 9.67
C GLU A 226 11.18 27.93 8.29
N HIS A 227 9.85 27.93 8.14
CA HIS A 227 9.12 27.51 6.94
C HIS A 227 9.33 26.03 6.57
N ASP A 228 9.68 25.21 7.55
CA ASP A 228 9.72 23.76 7.40
C ASP A 228 8.38 23.13 7.75
N THR A 229 8.15 21.92 7.27
CA THR A 229 6.85 21.26 7.31
C THR A 229 6.64 20.48 8.60
N GLU A 230 5.54 20.72 9.27
CA GLU A 230 5.02 19.91 10.37
C GLU A 230 3.78 19.15 9.91
N ILE A 231 3.67 17.88 10.30
CA ILE A 231 2.57 17.00 9.93
C ILE A 231 1.89 16.55 11.21
N LYS A 232 0.57 16.79 11.32
CA LYS A 232 -0.24 16.31 12.41
C LYS A 232 -1.27 15.30 11.88
N LEU A 233 -1.20 14.07 12.36
CA LEU A 233 -2.11 12.99 12.00
C LEU A 233 -3.19 12.87 13.07
N HIS A 234 -4.44 13.05 12.70
CA HIS A 234 -5.59 12.75 13.55
C HIS A 234 -6.10 11.37 13.22
N VAL A 235 -5.96 10.46 14.16
CA VAL A 235 -6.28 9.04 14.01
C VAL A 235 -7.54 8.69 14.76
N GLN A 236 -8.43 7.98 14.12
CA GLN A 236 -9.56 7.29 14.72
C GLN A 236 -9.41 5.82 14.42
N ASP A 237 -8.95 5.06 15.39
CA ASP A 237 -8.72 3.63 15.27
C ASP A 237 -9.64 2.82 16.18
N ARG A 238 -9.85 1.57 15.82
CA ARG A 238 -10.64 0.61 16.59
C ARG A 238 -10.10 -0.80 16.41
N LEU A 239 -10.29 -1.63 17.39
CA LEU A 239 -10.14 -3.07 17.21
C LEU A 239 -11.27 -3.57 16.31
N THR A 240 -10.93 -4.16 15.19
CA THR A 240 -11.93 -4.72 14.28
C THR A 240 -11.93 -6.24 14.39
N LEU A 241 -13.09 -6.75 14.73
CA LEU A 241 -13.40 -8.17 14.75
C LEU A 241 -14.24 -8.49 13.50
N THR A 242 -13.81 -9.45 12.73
CA THR A 242 -14.54 -9.99 11.58
C THR A 242 -14.94 -11.42 11.89
N LEU A 243 -16.22 -11.74 11.76
CA LEU A 243 -16.74 -13.09 11.87
C LEU A 243 -17.53 -13.42 10.61
N ASN A 244 -17.03 -14.38 9.85
CA ASN A 244 -17.72 -14.93 8.69
C ASN A 244 -18.22 -16.33 9.00
N LEU A 245 -19.52 -16.55 8.83
CA LEU A 245 -20.16 -17.85 8.94
C LEU A 245 -20.87 -18.15 7.61
N ALA A 246 -20.59 -19.29 7.05
CA ALA A 246 -21.24 -19.74 5.82
C ALA A 246 -21.68 -21.19 5.93
N TRP A 247 -22.81 -21.50 5.31
CA TRP A 247 -23.29 -22.86 5.11
C TRP A 247 -23.64 -23.02 3.64
N ASP A 248 -23.02 -24.00 3.00
CA ASP A 248 -23.21 -24.30 1.58
C ASP A 248 -23.30 -25.82 1.32
N ASP A 249 -23.64 -26.18 0.11
CA ASP A 249 -23.70 -27.57 -0.37
C ASP A 249 -22.67 -27.87 -1.48
N TYR A 250 -21.61 -27.08 -1.59
CA TYR A 250 -20.56 -27.24 -2.60
C TYR A 250 -19.51 -28.32 -2.25
N GLY A 251 -19.69 -29.00 -1.13
CA GLY A 251 -18.86 -30.14 -0.77
C GLY A 251 -18.98 -31.29 -1.76
N ARG A 252 -17.97 -32.16 -1.78
CA ARG A 252 -17.93 -33.33 -2.65
C ARG A 252 -18.81 -34.46 -2.07
N ASN A 253 -19.45 -35.28 -2.93
CA ASN A 253 -20.35 -36.35 -2.50
C ASN A 253 -19.69 -37.35 -1.54
N TYR A 254 -18.39 -37.57 -1.64
CA TYR A 254 -17.62 -38.52 -0.84
C TYR A 254 -16.98 -37.94 0.41
N THR A 255 -17.02 -36.61 0.62
CA THR A 255 -16.57 -35.96 1.85
C THR A 255 -17.67 -35.23 2.60
N GLY A 256 -18.89 -35.23 2.03
CA GLY A 256 -20.04 -34.51 2.55
C GLY A 256 -20.35 -33.26 1.73
N ARG A 257 -21.55 -33.17 1.18
CA ARG A 257 -21.97 -32.05 0.35
C ARG A 257 -22.14 -30.77 1.17
N GLN A 258 -22.76 -30.90 2.33
CA GLN A 258 -22.99 -29.77 3.22
C GLN A 258 -21.70 -29.41 3.96
N ARG A 259 -21.36 -28.14 3.93
CA ARG A 259 -20.19 -27.60 4.62
C ARG A 259 -20.61 -26.42 5.49
N PHE A 260 -20.04 -26.37 6.68
CA PHE A 260 -20.10 -25.21 7.55
C PHE A 260 -18.72 -24.59 7.63
N THR A 261 -18.61 -23.33 7.25
CA THR A 261 -17.38 -22.55 7.28
C THR A 261 -17.49 -21.47 8.35
N SER A 262 -16.46 -21.34 9.19
CA SER A 262 -16.35 -20.26 10.16
C SER A 262 -14.98 -19.64 10.07
N VAL A 263 -14.89 -18.32 10.00
CA VAL A 263 -13.63 -17.57 10.03
C VAL A 263 -13.77 -16.40 10.99
N LEU A 264 -12.87 -16.32 11.95
CA LEU A 264 -12.74 -15.24 12.90
C LEU A 264 -11.43 -14.51 12.64
N GLY A 265 -11.46 -13.20 12.53
CA GLY A 265 -10.30 -12.38 12.31
C GLY A 265 -10.29 -11.14 13.18
N PHE A 266 -9.09 -10.73 13.57
CA PHE A 266 -8.83 -9.46 14.23
C PHE A 266 -7.85 -8.66 13.40
N GLU A 267 -8.20 -7.43 13.08
CA GLU A 267 -7.27 -6.45 12.54
C GLU A 267 -6.75 -5.57 13.65
N ASN A 268 -5.46 -5.31 13.63
CA ASN A 268 -4.75 -4.54 14.63
C ASN A 268 -4.78 -5.16 16.03
N PHE A 269 -4.49 -6.46 16.10
CA PHE A 269 -4.57 -7.23 17.35
C PHE A 269 -3.54 -6.78 18.40
N LEU A 270 -2.30 -6.48 17.99
CA LEU A 270 -1.21 -6.02 18.86
C LEU A 270 -0.93 -4.51 18.74
N GLY A 271 -1.63 -3.79 17.87
CA GLY A 271 -1.42 -2.36 17.65
C GLY A 271 -0.25 -2.01 16.72
N PHE A 272 0.12 -2.89 15.81
CA PHE A 272 1.19 -2.70 14.83
C PHE A 272 0.69 -2.77 13.39
N GLY A 273 -0.61 -2.58 13.14
CA GLY A 273 -1.23 -2.84 11.85
C GLY A 273 -1.19 -4.31 11.47
N ASP A 274 -1.15 -5.17 12.46
CA ASP A 274 -1.10 -6.62 12.33
C ASP A 274 -2.49 -7.21 12.13
N LYS A 275 -2.53 -8.44 11.62
CA LYS A 275 -3.77 -9.20 11.41
C LYS A 275 -3.57 -10.62 11.90
N ILE A 276 -4.53 -11.12 12.65
CA ILE A 276 -4.62 -12.52 13.04
C ILE A 276 -5.98 -13.07 12.62
N TYR A 277 -6.00 -14.28 12.12
CA TYR A 277 -7.24 -14.97 11.80
C TYR A 277 -7.14 -16.45 12.09
N GLY A 278 -8.30 -17.06 12.32
CA GLY A 278 -8.47 -18.50 12.45
C GLY A 278 -9.83 -18.92 11.95
N GLY A 279 -9.92 -20.13 11.42
CA GLY A 279 -11.16 -20.61 10.87
C GLY A 279 -11.19 -22.12 10.68
N SER A 280 -12.41 -22.63 10.39
CA SER A 280 -12.62 -24.03 10.11
C SER A 280 -13.65 -24.23 9.01
N ILE A 281 -13.48 -25.34 8.28
CA ILE A 281 -14.49 -25.90 7.39
C ILE A 281 -14.83 -27.28 7.91
N LEU A 282 -16.10 -27.51 8.19
CA LEU A 282 -16.62 -28.77 8.70
C LEU A 282 -17.60 -29.35 7.68
N SER A 283 -17.41 -30.60 7.33
CA SER A 283 -18.37 -31.37 6.58
C SER A 283 -18.55 -32.76 7.20
N LYS A 284 -19.39 -33.59 6.64
CA LYS A 284 -19.69 -34.91 7.20
C LYS A 284 -18.47 -35.78 7.41
N ASP A 285 -17.57 -35.81 6.42
CA ASP A 285 -16.41 -36.73 6.38
C ASP A 285 -15.10 -35.93 6.12
N SER A 286 -15.11 -34.61 6.34
CA SER A 286 -13.91 -33.76 6.19
C SER A 286 -13.94 -32.62 7.21
N THR A 287 -12.77 -32.35 7.80
CA THR A 287 -12.54 -31.23 8.68
C THR A 287 -11.30 -30.47 8.19
N GLY A 288 -11.42 -29.16 8.06
CA GLY A 288 -10.33 -28.26 7.76
C GLY A 288 -10.20 -27.18 8.83
N ALA A 289 -8.97 -26.76 9.12
CA ALA A 289 -8.69 -25.63 10.00
C ALA A 289 -7.58 -24.75 9.39
N VAL A 290 -7.67 -23.45 9.60
CA VAL A 290 -6.62 -22.50 9.21
C VAL A 290 -6.36 -21.53 10.34
N ALA A 291 -5.13 -21.03 10.42
CA ALA A 291 -4.74 -19.91 11.24
C ALA A 291 -3.68 -19.11 10.50
N GLY A 292 -3.69 -17.80 10.67
CA GLY A 292 -2.68 -16.95 10.06
C GLY A 292 -2.42 -15.70 10.87
N TYR A 293 -1.23 -15.18 10.72
CA TYR A 293 -0.78 -13.94 11.31
C TYR A 293 0.05 -13.14 10.32
N SER A 294 -0.20 -11.86 10.22
CA SER A 294 0.60 -10.99 9.39
C SER A 294 0.90 -9.66 10.06
N ILE A 295 2.13 -9.19 9.91
CA ILE A 295 2.61 -7.97 10.53
C ILE A 295 3.44 -7.15 9.54
N PRO A 296 3.31 -5.83 9.49
CA PRO A 296 4.25 -4.98 8.76
C PRO A 296 5.60 -4.96 9.50
N ILE A 297 6.69 -5.18 8.76
CA ILE A 297 8.04 -5.33 9.34
C ILE A 297 9.01 -4.22 8.93
N SER A 298 8.61 -3.33 8.03
CA SER A 298 9.47 -2.25 7.58
C SER A 298 8.72 -0.97 7.29
N LYS A 299 9.47 0.13 7.31
CA LYS A 299 9.01 1.46 6.88
C LYS A 299 8.62 1.54 5.40
N TRP A 300 8.98 0.57 4.58
CA TRP A 300 8.56 0.46 3.18
C TRP A 300 7.24 -0.28 2.98
N GLY A 301 6.55 -0.59 4.09
CA GLY A 301 5.30 -1.33 4.05
C GLY A 301 5.46 -2.83 3.80
N THR A 302 6.70 -3.37 3.90
CA THR A 302 6.93 -4.81 3.79
C THR A 302 6.14 -5.54 4.86
N ARG A 303 5.38 -6.56 4.47
CA ARG A 303 4.60 -7.39 5.41
C ARG A 303 5.17 -8.79 5.42
N LEU A 304 5.30 -9.35 6.63
CA LEU A 304 5.56 -10.76 6.87
C LEU A 304 4.24 -11.42 7.25
N ALA A 305 3.92 -12.53 6.61
CA ALA A 305 2.75 -13.34 6.92
C ALA A 305 3.15 -14.80 7.14
N PHE A 306 2.55 -15.41 8.13
CA PHE A 306 2.63 -16.83 8.42
C PHE A 306 1.22 -17.39 8.38
N ASP A 307 1.03 -18.46 7.61
CA ASP A 307 -0.24 -19.17 7.51
C ASP A 307 -0.02 -20.66 7.81
N TYR A 308 -0.89 -21.22 8.59
CA TYR A 308 -0.98 -22.64 8.87
C TYR A 308 -2.34 -23.17 8.41
N SER A 309 -2.37 -24.34 7.82
CA SER A 309 -3.62 -25.05 7.58
C SER A 309 -3.46 -26.54 7.84
N TYR A 310 -4.57 -27.13 8.25
CA TYR A 310 -4.71 -28.54 8.48
C TYR A 310 -6.02 -29.02 7.85
N SER A 311 -6.03 -30.22 7.30
CA SER A 311 -7.25 -30.91 6.93
C SER A 311 -7.14 -32.40 7.20
N ASP A 312 -8.28 -32.98 7.58
CA ASP A 312 -8.50 -34.41 7.74
C ASP A 312 -9.71 -34.80 6.89
N VAL A 313 -9.60 -35.91 6.20
CA VAL A 313 -10.61 -36.38 5.26
C VAL A 313 -10.79 -37.90 5.40
N THR A 314 -12.03 -38.34 5.51
CA THR A 314 -12.40 -39.74 5.37
C THR A 314 -13.25 -39.89 4.11
N LEU A 315 -12.88 -40.74 3.18
CA LEU A 315 -13.66 -40.93 1.97
C LEU A 315 -14.92 -41.80 2.26
N GLY A 316 -16.07 -41.20 2.10
CA GLY A 316 -17.36 -41.78 2.25
C GLY A 316 -17.97 -42.28 0.91
N GLY A 317 -19.29 -42.41 0.87
CA GLY A 317 -20.02 -42.83 -0.34
C GLY A 317 -19.50 -44.14 -0.92
N PRO A 318 -19.25 -44.22 -2.25
CA PRO A 318 -18.77 -45.42 -2.91
C PRO A 318 -17.42 -45.94 -2.40
N TYR A 319 -16.61 -45.07 -1.77
CA TYR A 319 -15.25 -45.40 -1.30
C TYR A 319 -15.22 -45.83 0.16
N ARG A 320 -16.36 -45.86 0.85
CA ARG A 320 -16.40 -46.16 2.30
C ARG A 320 -15.83 -47.53 2.63
N SER A 321 -16.06 -48.53 1.77
CA SER A 321 -15.53 -49.90 1.95
C SER A 321 -14.01 -49.98 1.90
N LEU A 322 -13.34 -49.03 1.23
CA LEU A 322 -11.90 -48.97 1.12
C LEU A 322 -11.26 -48.39 2.40
N GLY A 323 -12.04 -47.74 3.25
CA GLY A 323 -11.57 -47.11 4.49
C GLY A 323 -10.42 -46.13 4.26
N ILE A 324 -10.54 -45.32 3.22
CA ILE A 324 -9.49 -44.37 2.86
C ILE A 324 -9.62 -43.15 3.76
N THR A 325 -8.51 -42.82 4.48
CA THR A 325 -8.38 -41.61 5.29
C THR A 325 -7.15 -40.85 4.83
N GLY A 326 -7.18 -39.54 4.93
CA GLY A 326 -6.03 -38.71 4.61
C GLY A 326 -5.98 -37.45 5.45
N ASN A 327 -4.78 -37.05 5.79
CA ASN A 327 -4.53 -35.77 6.41
C ASN A 327 -3.50 -34.96 5.62
N ALA A 328 -3.62 -33.65 5.71
CA ALA A 328 -2.65 -32.75 5.14
C ALA A 328 -2.42 -31.54 6.04
N SER A 329 -1.20 -31.11 6.14
CA SER A 329 -0.83 -29.87 6.81
C SER A 329 0.02 -29.00 5.89
N SER A 330 -0.16 -27.69 5.98
CA SER A 330 0.63 -26.74 5.21
C SER A 330 1.04 -25.58 6.09
N TYR A 331 2.29 -25.19 5.95
CA TYR A 331 2.89 -24.02 6.57
C TYR A 331 3.35 -23.10 5.45
N SER A 332 2.95 -21.84 5.49
CA SER A 332 3.35 -20.84 4.49
C SER A 332 3.98 -19.64 5.19
N LEU A 333 5.16 -19.25 4.75
CA LEU A 333 5.79 -18.00 5.14
C LEU A 333 5.88 -17.10 3.91
N ARG A 334 5.30 -15.91 3.99
CA ARG A 334 5.24 -14.98 2.88
C ARG A 334 5.77 -13.61 3.26
N ILE A 335 6.60 -13.06 2.40
CA ILE A 335 7.03 -11.66 2.47
C ILE A 335 6.40 -10.95 1.28
N THR A 336 5.71 -9.84 1.54
CA THR A 336 5.10 -8.99 0.51
C THR A 336 5.68 -7.59 0.61
N GLN A 337 6.20 -7.07 -0.51
CA GLN A 337 6.76 -5.74 -0.62
C GLN A 337 5.88 -4.88 -1.54
N PRO A 338 5.23 -3.82 -1.04
CA PRO A 338 4.62 -2.81 -1.89
C PRO A 338 5.70 -2.12 -2.72
N ILE A 339 5.51 -2.07 -4.04
CA ILE A 339 6.41 -1.37 -4.98
C ILE A 339 5.84 0.02 -5.26
N ARG A 340 4.54 0.08 -5.47
CA ARG A 340 3.82 1.32 -5.76
C ARG A 340 2.42 1.27 -5.16
N SER A 341 2.05 2.32 -4.45
CA SER A 341 0.69 2.51 -3.96
C SER A 341 0.30 3.96 -4.21
N THR A 342 -0.67 4.17 -5.08
CA THR A 342 -1.22 5.48 -5.46
C THR A 342 -2.74 5.42 -5.41
N ALA A 343 -3.42 6.52 -5.66
CA ALA A 343 -4.88 6.55 -5.70
C ALA A 343 -5.46 5.56 -6.74
N THR A 344 -4.75 5.33 -7.84
CA THR A 344 -5.22 4.53 -8.98
C THR A 344 -4.46 3.23 -9.21
N GLN A 345 -3.35 2.99 -8.50
CA GLN A 345 -2.49 1.83 -8.74
C GLN A 345 -1.95 1.27 -7.42
N ASP A 346 -2.08 -0.04 -7.23
CA ASP A 346 -1.38 -0.79 -6.21
C ASP A 346 -0.59 -1.92 -6.85
N ILE A 347 0.72 -1.91 -6.66
CA ILE A 347 1.64 -2.93 -7.18
C ILE A 347 2.48 -3.45 -6.02
N ALA A 348 2.46 -4.76 -5.81
CA ALA A 348 3.26 -5.42 -4.78
C ALA A 348 3.91 -6.70 -5.33
N ALA A 349 5.17 -6.92 -4.98
CA ALA A 349 5.85 -8.18 -5.20
C ALA A 349 5.78 -9.05 -3.95
N TYR A 350 5.80 -10.36 -4.12
CA TYR A 350 5.87 -11.29 -3.00
C TYR A 350 6.79 -12.46 -3.27
N VAL A 351 7.32 -13.02 -2.17
CA VAL A 351 8.00 -14.30 -2.11
C VAL A 351 7.33 -15.13 -1.01
N SER A 352 7.00 -16.37 -1.28
CA SER A 352 6.49 -17.30 -0.27
C SER A 352 7.20 -18.64 -0.33
N PHE A 353 7.42 -19.22 0.84
CA PHE A 353 7.87 -20.59 1.01
C PHE A 353 6.75 -21.40 1.66
N ASP A 354 6.37 -22.49 1.01
CA ASP A 354 5.30 -23.38 1.47
C ASP A 354 5.84 -24.77 1.75
N ALA A 355 5.57 -25.27 2.94
CA ALA A 355 5.89 -26.63 3.36
C ALA A 355 4.59 -27.42 3.52
N ILE A 356 4.35 -28.37 2.64
CA ILE A 356 3.12 -29.18 2.61
C ILE A 356 3.50 -30.61 2.91
N ASN A 357 2.82 -31.22 3.88
CA ASN A 357 2.90 -32.64 4.18
C ASN A 357 1.51 -33.23 3.97
N SER A 358 1.44 -34.36 3.29
CA SER A 358 0.17 -35.07 3.05
C SER A 358 0.38 -36.57 3.12
N THR A 359 -0.49 -37.23 3.86
CA THR A 359 -0.49 -38.69 4.00
C THR A 359 -1.89 -39.22 3.75
N SER A 360 -2.00 -40.29 2.98
CA SER A 360 -3.23 -41.01 2.72
C SER A 360 -3.05 -42.49 3.02
N LYS A 361 -4.03 -43.10 3.66
CA LYS A 361 -3.99 -44.53 4.08
C LYS A 361 -5.27 -45.22 3.71
N SER A 362 -5.18 -46.51 3.40
CA SER A 362 -6.32 -47.37 3.26
C SER A 362 -6.34 -48.44 4.36
N LYS A 363 -7.48 -48.52 5.07
CA LYS A 363 -7.67 -49.57 6.06
C LYS A 363 -7.82 -50.95 5.44
N LEU A 364 -8.39 -51.00 4.25
CA LEU A 364 -8.59 -52.27 3.54
C LEU A 364 -7.26 -52.90 3.13
N PHE A 365 -6.39 -52.09 2.53
CA PHE A 365 -5.07 -52.59 2.06
C PHE A 365 -4.00 -52.55 3.16
N ARG A 366 -4.29 -51.93 4.32
CA ARG A 366 -3.32 -51.73 5.43
C ARG A 366 -2.03 -51.04 5.01
N GLU A 367 -2.08 -50.21 3.99
CA GLU A 367 -0.94 -49.53 3.37
C GLU A 367 -1.15 -48.05 3.27
N ASN A 368 -0.04 -47.30 3.22
CA ASN A 368 -0.06 -45.91 2.82
C ASN A 368 -0.26 -45.83 1.31
N LEU A 369 -1.33 -45.16 0.89
CA LEU A 369 -1.60 -44.92 -0.53
C LEU A 369 -0.72 -43.78 -1.07
N SER A 370 -0.46 -42.79 -0.26
CA SER A 370 0.46 -41.70 -0.56
C SER A 370 1.08 -41.15 0.71
N ASP A 371 2.32 -40.71 0.62
CA ASP A 371 3.02 -39.95 1.65
C ASP A 371 4.00 -39.03 0.93
N TYR A 372 3.70 -37.74 0.90
CA TYR A 372 4.58 -36.79 0.26
C TYR A 372 4.77 -35.53 1.08
N LYS A 373 5.96 -34.98 0.91
CA LYS A 373 6.41 -33.72 1.54
C LYS A 373 6.85 -32.78 0.44
N LEU A 374 6.05 -31.76 0.17
CA LEU A 374 6.36 -30.73 -0.82
C LEU A 374 6.99 -29.53 -0.14
N ARG A 375 7.96 -28.94 -0.81
CA ARG A 375 8.60 -27.68 -0.43
C ARG A 375 8.58 -26.80 -1.67
N VAL A 376 7.82 -25.70 -1.60
CA VAL A 376 7.53 -24.89 -2.78
C VAL A 376 7.95 -23.44 -2.51
N LEU A 377 8.78 -22.89 -3.37
CA LEU A 377 9.07 -21.47 -3.40
C LEU A 377 8.21 -20.83 -4.50
N ARG A 378 7.47 -19.79 -4.14
CA ARG A 378 6.65 -19.01 -5.08
C ARG A 378 7.10 -17.57 -5.06
N THR A 379 7.14 -16.95 -6.23
CA THR A 379 7.35 -15.53 -6.40
C THR A 379 6.29 -14.97 -7.33
N GLY A 380 5.91 -13.71 -7.14
CA GLY A 380 4.93 -13.10 -8.02
C GLY A 380 4.78 -11.62 -7.78
N ILE A 381 4.03 -10.99 -8.68
CA ILE A 381 3.64 -9.59 -8.60
C ILE A 381 2.12 -9.52 -8.65
N ASN A 382 1.55 -8.82 -7.67
CA ASN A 382 0.13 -8.47 -7.66
C ASN A 382 0.02 -7.02 -8.12
N SER A 383 -0.88 -6.75 -9.06
CA SER A 383 -1.17 -5.39 -9.52
C SER A 383 -2.67 -5.16 -9.54
N MET A 384 -3.09 -4.02 -9.01
CA MET A 384 -4.46 -3.54 -9.08
C MET A 384 -4.45 -2.16 -9.71
N PHE A 385 -5.32 -1.94 -10.68
CA PHE A 385 -5.52 -0.66 -11.33
C PHE A 385 -6.98 -0.26 -11.13
N ASP A 386 -7.19 0.97 -10.65
CA ASP A 386 -8.51 1.56 -10.50
C ASP A 386 -8.68 2.64 -11.58
N ASP A 387 -9.61 2.41 -12.52
CA ASP A 387 -9.93 3.30 -13.63
C ASP A 387 -11.18 4.14 -13.31
N SER A 388 -11.40 4.45 -12.06
CA SER A 388 -12.47 5.37 -11.66
C SER A 388 -12.15 6.78 -12.17
N LYS A 389 -12.78 7.14 -13.29
CA LYS A 389 -12.90 8.52 -13.76
C LYS A 389 -13.99 9.24 -13.00
#